data_f75697c29e577bd7854a75e2b5968e69
#
_entry.id   f75697c29e577bd7854a75e2b5968e69
#
_cell.length_a   1.000
_cell.length_b   1.000
_cell.length_c   1.000
_cell.angle_alpha   90.00
_cell.angle_beta   90.00
_cell.angle_gamma   90.00
#
_symmetry.space_group_name_H-M   'P 1'
#
loop_
_entity.id
_entity.type
_entity.pdbx_description
1 polymer ?
#
loop_
_entity_poly.entity_id
_entity_poly.type
_entity_poly.pdbx_seq_one_letter_code
_entity_poly.pdbx_strand_id
1 'polypeptide(L)'
;MNPKILAGLALGIGASVIWGGHAVVARLALAGQGFHPLDLAACRFIPGALILGHLAWGARDTLRKVGLWRLLVLTAMGGLGNFMVFVGALVWAPASHGGTIAPMTAPVAGALAGWLLLAERPTPGRLAALAVMLAGVLCIGWDGLASNMPGVWKGDVLLLMAGTSWGFFGAFLRRWQVPAFPVTGAIAIISAVLVTPVWLAGPAAHFVTLPWQSQLWMLFAQGVMLGVLAMLFFTRSVELLGPTRASTLAVMVPITALLLAATVLEEPLTPLKLLGAGLALAGMLGAVTLTGKR
;
A
#
# COMPACT_ATOMS: atom_id res chain seq x y z
N MET A 1 5.93 -21.98 22.52
CA MET A 1 5.31 -20.69 22.15
C MET A 1 3.80 -20.89 22.02
N ASN A 2 2.98 -19.97 22.51
CA ASN A 2 1.52 -20.10 22.46
C ASN A 2 1.07 -20.21 20.98
N PRO A 3 0.24 -21.23 20.58
CA PRO A 3 -0.20 -21.41 19.19
C PRO A 3 -0.87 -20.18 18.57
N LYS A 4 -1.60 -19.39 19.38
CA LYS A 4 -2.24 -18.14 18.93
C LYS A 4 -1.21 -17.07 18.57
N ILE A 5 -0.10 -16.98 19.31
CA ILE A 5 0.99 -16.02 19.02
C ILE A 5 1.68 -16.44 17.72
N LEU A 6 1.98 -17.73 17.55
CA LEU A 6 2.62 -18.24 16.34
C LEU A 6 1.75 -17.98 15.09
N ALA A 7 0.46 -18.27 15.17
CA ALA A 7 -0.49 -18.00 14.10
C ALA A 7 -0.56 -16.49 13.77
N GLY A 8 -0.62 -15.64 14.79
CA GLY A 8 -0.64 -14.19 14.61
C GLY A 8 0.62 -13.65 13.92
N LEU A 9 1.80 -14.18 14.29
CA LEU A 9 3.08 -13.84 13.64
C LEU A 9 3.10 -14.31 12.19
N ALA A 10 2.71 -15.55 11.90
CA ALA A 10 2.70 -16.10 10.56
C ALA A 10 1.77 -15.29 9.62
N LEU A 11 0.58 -14.91 10.10
CA LEU A 11 -0.36 -14.10 9.33
C LEU A 11 0.18 -12.67 9.10
N GLY A 12 0.77 -12.03 10.11
CA GLY A 12 1.34 -10.69 9.95
C GLY A 12 2.54 -10.65 9.00
N ILE A 13 3.41 -11.66 9.05
CA ILE A 13 4.51 -11.84 8.10
C ILE A 13 3.95 -12.11 6.71
N GLY A 14 2.97 -13.01 6.56
CA GLY A 14 2.34 -13.30 5.29
C GLY A 14 1.72 -12.06 4.64
N ALA A 15 1.00 -11.23 5.41
CA ALA A 15 0.47 -9.95 4.93
C ALA A 15 1.58 -9.02 4.44
N SER A 16 2.67 -8.91 5.19
CA SER A 16 3.80 -8.04 4.86
C SER A 16 4.54 -8.49 3.60
N VAL A 17 4.70 -9.81 3.41
CA VAL A 17 5.28 -10.40 2.19
C VAL A 17 4.39 -10.11 0.98
N ILE A 18 3.08 -10.29 1.10
CA ILE A 18 2.14 -10.00 0.00
C ILE A 18 2.21 -8.51 -0.36
N TRP A 19 2.16 -7.60 0.63
CA TRP A 19 2.25 -6.16 0.36
C TRP A 19 3.62 -5.74 -0.19
N GLY A 20 4.71 -6.32 0.32
CA GLY A 20 6.06 -6.08 -0.21
C GLY A 20 6.21 -6.52 -1.66
N GLY A 21 5.54 -7.61 -2.06
CA GLY A 21 5.50 -8.08 -3.44
C GLY A 21 4.69 -7.21 -4.41
N HIS A 22 3.83 -6.30 -3.90
CA HIS A 22 2.93 -5.49 -4.74
C HIS A 22 3.68 -4.69 -5.81
N ALA A 23 4.74 -3.97 -5.44
CA ALA A 23 5.50 -3.16 -6.38
C ALA A 23 6.18 -4.02 -7.46
N VAL A 24 6.69 -5.19 -7.08
CA VAL A 24 7.36 -6.13 -8.00
C VAL A 24 6.35 -6.73 -8.99
N VAL A 25 5.20 -7.23 -8.50
CA VAL A 25 4.12 -7.76 -9.35
C VAL A 25 3.62 -6.69 -10.32
N ALA A 26 3.39 -5.46 -9.84
CA ALA A 26 2.94 -4.36 -10.69
C ALA A 26 4.01 -3.97 -11.72
N ARG A 27 5.27 -3.84 -11.34
CA ARG A 27 6.36 -3.49 -12.26
C ARG A 27 6.59 -4.56 -13.33
N LEU A 28 6.55 -5.85 -12.94
CA LEU A 28 6.66 -6.97 -13.87
C LEU A 28 5.52 -6.94 -14.92
N ALA A 29 4.31 -6.67 -14.49
CA ALA A 29 3.16 -6.55 -15.38
C ALA A 29 3.30 -5.40 -16.37
N LEU A 30 3.67 -4.20 -15.87
CA LEU A 30 3.75 -2.98 -16.68
C LEU A 30 4.94 -3.00 -17.64
N ALA A 31 6.12 -3.41 -17.17
CA ALA A 31 7.35 -3.35 -17.97
C ALA A 31 7.63 -4.62 -18.77
N GLY A 32 7.20 -5.80 -18.27
CA GLY A 32 7.56 -7.09 -18.85
C GLY A 32 6.42 -7.80 -19.59
N GLN A 33 5.16 -7.54 -19.22
CA GLN A 33 4.01 -8.32 -19.71
C GLN A 33 2.99 -7.49 -20.53
N GLY A 34 3.25 -6.19 -20.72
CA GLY A 34 2.42 -5.33 -21.57
C GLY A 34 1.08 -4.90 -20.96
N PHE A 35 0.87 -5.09 -19.65
CA PHE A 35 -0.35 -4.61 -18.98
C PHE A 35 -0.39 -3.09 -18.91
N HIS A 36 -1.58 -2.53 -19.06
CA HIS A 36 -1.84 -1.12 -18.81
C HIS A 36 -2.16 -0.89 -17.30
N PRO A 37 -1.85 0.28 -16.71
CA PRO A 37 -2.19 0.58 -15.32
C PRO A 37 -3.67 0.35 -14.95
N LEU A 38 -4.59 0.61 -15.89
CA LEU A 38 -6.02 0.35 -15.70
C LEU A 38 -6.37 -1.14 -15.68
N ASP A 39 -5.57 -2.02 -16.31
CA ASP A 39 -5.76 -3.48 -16.20
C ASP A 39 -5.50 -3.94 -14.77
N LEU A 40 -4.42 -3.44 -14.15
CA LEU A 40 -4.10 -3.75 -12.77
C LEU A 40 -5.19 -3.25 -11.82
N ALA A 41 -5.74 -2.07 -12.09
CA ALA A 41 -6.85 -1.52 -11.31
C ALA A 41 -8.14 -2.35 -11.48
N ALA A 42 -8.49 -2.74 -12.69
CA ALA A 42 -9.63 -3.61 -12.97
C ALA A 42 -9.46 -4.98 -12.29
N CYS A 43 -8.28 -5.62 -12.45
CA CYS A 43 -7.93 -6.87 -11.80
C CYS A 43 -7.96 -6.80 -10.26
N ARG A 44 -7.73 -5.62 -9.67
CA ARG A 44 -7.77 -5.42 -8.21
C ARG A 44 -9.19 -5.17 -7.71
N PHE A 45 -9.88 -4.23 -8.31
CA PHE A 45 -11.13 -3.71 -7.74
C PHE A 45 -12.37 -4.48 -8.16
N ILE A 46 -12.41 -5.07 -9.36
CA ILE A 46 -13.58 -5.88 -9.79
C ILE A 46 -13.71 -7.15 -8.93
N PRO A 47 -12.69 -8.03 -8.80
CA PRO A 47 -12.77 -9.16 -7.90
C PRO A 47 -12.90 -8.74 -6.43
N GLY A 48 -12.22 -7.67 -6.03
CA GLY A 48 -12.33 -7.11 -4.69
C GLY A 48 -13.77 -6.69 -4.34
N ALA A 49 -14.48 -6.07 -5.28
CA ALA A 49 -15.89 -5.70 -5.10
C ALA A 49 -16.80 -6.92 -5.00
N LEU A 50 -16.56 -7.95 -5.81
CA LEU A 50 -17.33 -9.21 -5.77
C LEU A 50 -17.11 -9.95 -4.44
N ILE A 51 -15.87 -10.02 -3.94
CA ILE A 51 -15.53 -10.77 -2.73
C ILE A 51 -15.90 -9.97 -1.46
N LEU A 52 -15.60 -8.67 -1.40
CA LEU A 52 -15.79 -7.84 -0.20
C LEU A 52 -17.08 -7.03 -0.20
N GLY A 53 -17.80 -6.99 -1.31
CA GLY A 53 -19.01 -6.19 -1.46
C GLY A 53 -20.12 -6.56 -0.46
N HIS A 54 -20.21 -7.84 -0.07
CA HIS A 54 -21.18 -8.30 0.93
C HIS A 54 -20.96 -7.61 2.31
N LEU A 55 -19.71 -7.25 2.67
CA LEU A 55 -19.41 -6.53 3.90
C LEU A 55 -20.00 -5.12 3.89
N ALA A 56 -19.91 -4.43 2.74
CA ALA A 56 -20.53 -3.13 2.55
C ALA A 56 -22.06 -3.22 2.58
N TRP A 57 -22.60 -4.25 1.92
CA TRP A 57 -24.05 -4.48 1.90
C TRP A 57 -24.63 -4.74 3.29
N GLY A 58 -23.96 -5.59 4.08
CA GLY A 58 -24.34 -5.89 5.46
C GLY A 58 -24.30 -4.66 6.39
N ALA A 59 -23.47 -3.66 6.08
CA ALA A 59 -23.30 -2.44 6.86
C ALA A 59 -23.84 -1.18 6.15
N ARG A 60 -24.71 -1.34 5.15
CA ARG A 60 -25.21 -0.24 4.30
C ARG A 60 -25.78 0.95 5.08
N ASP A 61 -26.46 0.69 6.19
CA ASP A 61 -27.08 1.77 7.00
C ASP A 61 -26.01 2.58 7.75
N THR A 62 -24.93 1.94 8.19
CA THR A 62 -23.78 2.62 8.76
C THR A 62 -23.04 3.43 7.69
N LEU A 63 -22.82 2.85 6.51
CA LEU A 63 -22.16 3.54 5.40
C LEU A 63 -22.96 4.71 4.86
N ARG A 64 -24.30 4.62 4.84
CA ARG A 64 -25.18 5.75 4.52
C ARG A 64 -25.01 6.92 5.48
N LYS A 65 -24.83 6.65 6.80
CA LYS A 65 -24.55 7.69 7.81
C LYS A 65 -23.18 8.33 7.61
N VAL A 66 -22.18 7.56 7.13
CA VAL A 66 -20.86 8.12 6.74
C VAL A 66 -21.04 9.15 5.61
N GLY A 67 -21.89 8.87 4.64
CA GLY A 67 -22.20 9.72 3.51
C GLY A 67 -21.27 9.50 2.30
N LEU A 68 -21.84 9.66 1.10
CA LEU A 68 -21.16 9.38 -0.17
C LEU A 68 -19.88 10.22 -0.33
N TRP A 69 -19.90 11.50 0.03
CA TRP A 69 -18.73 12.38 -0.08
C TRP A 69 -17.51 11.83 0.66
N ARG A 70 -17.70 11.40 1.92
CA ARG A 70 -16.59 10.82 2.71
C ARG A 70 -16.12 9.50 2.11
N LEU A 71 -17.02 8.68 1.59
CA LEU A 71 -16.65 7.44 0.89
C LEU A 71 -15.85 7.72 -0.39
N LEU A 72 -16.20 8.75 -1.16
CA LEU A 72 -15.44 9.19 -2.33
C LEU A 72 -14.04 9.69 -1.95
N VAL A 73 -13.92 10.50 -0.89
CA VAL A 73 -12.60 10.92 -0.38
C VAL A 73 -11.76 9.72 0.06
N LEU A 74 -12.36 8.77 0.78
CA LEU A 74 -11.66 7.54 1.19
C LEU A 74 -11.25 6.67 -0.02
N THR A 75 -12.10 6.62 -1.06
CA THR A 75 -11.78 5.92 -2.32
C THR A 75 -10.65 6.61 -3.08
N ALA A 76 -10.62 7.93 -3.10
CA ALA A 76 -9.53 8.68 -3.72
C ALA A 76 -8.21 8.49 -2.96
N MET A 77 -8.24 8.46 -1.62
CA MET A 77 -7.03 8.42 -0.80
C MET A 77 -6.52 7.02 -0.45
N GLY A 78 -7.37 6.01 -0.38
CA GLY A 78 -6.98 4.65 0.00
C GLY A 78 -7.53 3.56 -0.94
N GLY A 79 -8.22 3.95 -2.01
CA GLY A 79 -8.77 3.08 -3.05
C GLY A 79 -8.16 3.36 -4.42
N LEU A 80 -9.03 3.49 -5.42
CA LEU A 80 -8.65 3.65 -6.83
C LEU A 80 -7.68 4.83 -7.04
N GLY A 81 -7.92 6.00 -6.44
CA GLY A 81 -7.06 7.16 -6.64
C GLY A 81 -5.62 6.91 -6.18
N ASN A 82 -5.44 6.46 -4.94
CA ASN A 82 -4.12 6.09 -4.41
C ASN A 82 -3.46 4.98 -5.25
N PHE A 83 -4.23 3.95 -5.61
CA PHE A 83 -3.74 2.84 -6.42
C PHE A 83 -3.23 3.30 -7.78
N MET A 84 -3.98 4.16 -8.49
CA MET A 84 -3.56 4.69 -9.79
C MET A 84 -2.31 5.55 -9.70
N VAL A 85 -2.16 6.36 -8.64
CA VAL A 85 -0.94 7.14 -8.38
C VAL A 85 0.24 6.20 -8.13
N PHE A 86 0.06 5.17 -7.29
CA PHE A 86 1.11 4.20 -6.98
C PHE A 86 1.54 3.38 -8.21
N VAL A 87 0.58 2.82 -8.95
CA VAL A 87 0.88 2.02 -10.15
C VAL A 87 1.43 2.89 -11.27
N GLY A 88 0.91 4.10 -11.44
CA GLY A 88 1.44 5.09 -12.38
C GLY A 88 2.88 5.49 -12.08
N ALA A 89 3.27 5.54 -10.80
CA ALA A 89 4.66 5.77 -10.39
C ALA A 89 5.60 4.68 -10.91
N LEU A 90 5.15 3.42 -10.89
CA LEU A 90 5.94 2.26 -11.33
C LEU A 90 6.14 2.19 -12.85
N VAL A 91 5.53 3.06 -13.63
CA VAL A 91 5.90 3.24 -15.05
C VAL A 91 7.29 3.89 -15.16
N TRP A 92 7.63 4.78 -14.19
CA TRP A 92 8.86 5.57 -14.19
C TRP A 92 9.90 5.08 -13.18
N ALA A 93 9.46 4.65 -11.99
CA ALA A 93 10.32 4.25 -10.89
C ALA A 93 10.50 2.72 -10.83
N PRO A 94 11.66 2.23 -10.34
CA PRO A 94 11.87 0.82 -10.07
C PRO A 94 10.97 0.30 -8.95
N ALA A 95 10.78 -1.03 -8.90
CA ALA A 95 9.95 -1.66 -7.88
C ALA A 95 10.51 -1.48 -6.47
N SER A 96 11.83 -1.45 -6.32
CA SER A 96 12.51 -1.15 -5.05
C SER A 96 12.10 0.21 -4.47
N HIS A 97 11.92 1.26 -5.30
CA HIS A 97 11.41 2.55 -4.87
C HIS A 97 9.94 2.47 -4.45
N GLY A 98 9.10 1.77 -5.24
CA GLY A 98 7.69 1.57 -4.92
C GLY A 98 7.46 0.89 -3.58
N GLY A 99 8.24 -0.17 -3.31
CA GLY A 99 8.16 -0.92 -2.07
C GLY A 99 8.76 -0.24 -0.85
N THR A 100 9.47 0.87 -1.02
CA THR A 100 10.13 1.60 0.07
C THR A 100 9.58 3.02 0.26
N ILE A 101 9.59 3.87 -0.76
CA ILE A 101 9.23 5.30 -0.62
C ILE A 101 7.79 5.47 -0.11
N ALA A 102 6.81 4.83 -0.76
CA ALA A 102 5.41 4.99 -0.35
C ALA A 102 5.11 4.43 1.05
N PRO A 103 5.52 3.19 1.42
CA PRO A 103 5.31 2.68 2.78
C PRO A 103 6.02 3.47 3.88
N MET A 104 7.16 4.09 3.57
CA MET A 104 7.91 4.91 4.54
C MET A 104 7.34 6.32 4.69
N THR A 105 6.78 6.88 3.62
CA THR A 105 6.13 8.20 3.66
C THR A 105 4.79 8.15 4.41
N ALA A 106 4.07 7.05 4.33
CA ALA A 106 2.74 6.91 4.93
C ALA A 106 2.70 7.16 6.46
N PRO A 107 3.60 6.63 7.31
CA PRO A 107 3.62 6.93 8.73
C PRO A 107 3.95 8.40 9.04
N VAL A 108 4.80 9.03 8.23
CA VAL A 108 5.17 10.45 8.38
C VAL A 108 3.94 11.32 8.08
N ALA A 109 3.29 11.08 6.95
CA ALA A 109 2.07 11.78 6.58
C ALA A 109 0.92 11.49 7.55
N GLY A 110 0.83 10.25 8.05
CA GLY A 110 -0.15 9.86 9.07
C GLY A 110 0.05 10.58 10.41
N ALA A 111 1.30 10.82 10.82
CA ALA A 111 1.59 11.63 12.01
C ALA A 111 1.22 13.10 11.81
N LEU A 112 1.53 13.67 10.64
CA LEU A 112 1.12 15.03 10.27
C LEU A 112 -0.41 15.15 10.23
N ALA A 113 -1.09 14.22 9.58
CA ALA A 113 -2.55 14.20 9.51
C ALA A 113 -3.20 13.99 10.89
N GLY A 114 -2.61 13.16 11.76
CA GLY A 114 -3.03 13.00 13.15
C GLY A 114 -2.92 14.31 13.94
N TRP A 115 -1.83 15.05 13.75
CA TRP A 115 -1.69 16.36 14.36
C TRP A 115 -2.70 17.38 13.82
N LEU A 116 -2.83 17.49 12.51
CA LEU A 116 -3.72 18.49 11.88
C LEU A 116 -5.21 18.18 12.08
N LEU A 117 -5.61 16.92 11.99
CA LEU A 117 -7.01 16.52 11.94
C LEU A 117 -7.57 16.02 13.28
N LEU A 118 -6.69 15.52 14.17
CA LEU A 118 -7.07 14.86 15.42
C LEU A 118 -6.44 15.55 16.64
N ALA A 119 -5.67 16.64 16.45
CA ALA A 119 -4.91 17.34 17.50
C ALA A 119 -3.90 16.43 18.26
N GLU A 120 -3.47 15.31 17.66
CA GLU A 120 -2.51 14.37 18.24
C GLU A 120 -1.09 14.91 18.06
N ARG A 121 -0.49 15.44 19.11
CA ARG A 121 0.91 15.94 19.05
C ARG A 121 1.88 14.74 19.11
N PRO A 122 2.74 14.55 18.10
CA PRO A 122 3.76 13.49 18.17
C PRO A 122 4.79 13.81 19.27
N THR A 123 5.24 12.77 19.97
CA THR A 123 6.31 12.91 20.98
C THR A 123 7.64 13.24 20.29
N PRO A 124 8.61 13.89 21.00
CA PRO A 124 9.94 14.16 20.43
C PRO A 124 10.65 12.91 19.91
N GLY A 125 10.54 11.78 20.62
CA GLY A 125 11.09 10.51 20.17
C GLY A 125 10.45 10.01 18.87
N ARG A 126 9.12 10.17 18.72
CA ARG A 126 8.43 9.84 17.47
C ARG A 126 8.86 10.76 16.32
N LEU A 127 9.04 12.05 16.58
CA LEU A 127 9.54 12.99 15.57
C LEU A 127 10.95 12.62 15.10
N ALA A 128 11.84 12.25 16.02
CA ALA A 128 13.18 11.77 15.66
C ALA A 128 13.12 10.50 14.79
N ALA A 129 12.28 9.52 15.15
CA ALA A 129 12.10 8.32 14.36
C ALA A 129 11.55 8.60 12.95
N LEU A 130 10.59 9.53 12.82
CA LEU A 130 10.05 9.96 11.52
C LEU A 130 11.10 10.72 10.69
N ALA A 131 11.97 11.53 11.32
CA ALA A 131 13.08 12.19 10.63
C ALA A 131 14.10 11.17 10.08
N VAL A 132 14.41 10.11 10.84
CA VAL A 132 15.26 8.99 10.36
C VAL A 132 14.62 8.29 9.18
N MET A 133 13.30 8.06 9.19
CA MET A 133 12.58 7.48 8.04
C MET A 133 12.70 8.38 6.80
N LEU A 134 12.49 9.69 6.96
CA LEU A 134 12.62 10.65 5.85
C LEU A 134 14.04 10.68 5.28
N ALA A 135 15.07 10.61 6.12
CA ALA A 135 16.45 10.49 5.66
C ALA A 135 16.63 9.21 4.80
N GLY A 136 16.02 8.09 5.21
CA GLY A 136 16.01 6.86 4.41
C GLY A 136 15.33 7.04 3.05
N VAL A 137 14.18 7.70 3.00
CA VAL A 137 13.48 8.01 1.73
C VAL A 137 14.35 8.90 0.83
N LEU A 138 15.01 9.91 1.38
CA LEU A 138 15.90 10.79 0.63
C LEU A 138 17.12 10.04 0.06
N CYS A 139 17.71 9.09 0.80
CA CYS A 139 18.78 8.23 0.28
C CYS A 139 18.33 7.42 -0.94
N ILE A 140 17.12 6.83 -0.89
CA ILE A 140 16.59 6.02 -2.00
C ILE A 140 16.25 6.91 -3.20
N GLY A 141 15.62 8.07 -2.99
CA GLY A 141 15.33 9.03 -4.06
C GLY A 141 16.63 9.55 -4.72
N TRP A 142 17.67 9.82 -3.92
CA TRP A 142 18.96 10.24 -4.45
C TRP A 142 19.63 9.14 -5.29
N ASP A 143 19.54 7.88 -4.88
CA ASP A 143 20.03 6.74 -5.66
C ASP A 143 19.37 6.68 -7.04
N GLY A 144 18.06 6.90 -7.10
CA GLY A 144 17.32 6.97 -8.35
C GLY A 144 17.81 8.11 -9.25
N LEU A 145 18.03 9.29 -8.71
CA LEU A 145 18.56 10.43 -9.47
C LEU A 145 19.98 10.15 -9.97
N ALA A 146 20.82 9.51 -9.16
CA ALA A 146 22.18 9.16 -9.53
C ALA A 146 22.27 8.01 -10.55
N SER A 147 21.23 7.18 -10.67
CA SER A 147 21.20 6.03 -11.58
C SER A 147 21.04 6.34 -13.06
N ASN A 148 20.89 7.62 -13.43
CA ASN A 148 20.63 8.10 -14.80
C ASN A 148 19.39 7.48 -15.48
N MET A 149 18.44 6.92 -14.71
CA MET A 149 17.18 6.42 -15.26
C MET A 149 16.27 7.59 -15.65
N PRO A 150 15.89 7.72 -16.94
CA PRO A 150 15.10 8.85 -17.41
C PRO A 150 13.75 8.92 -16.70
N GLY A 151 13.47 10.05 -16.04
CA GLY A 151 12.16 10.32 -15.43
C GLY A 151 11.89 9.62 -14.12
N VAL A 152 12.86 8.92 -13.49
CA VAL A 152 12.66 8.21 -12.19
C VAL A 152 12.10 9.14 -11.10
N TRP A 153 12.55 10.39 -11.05
CA TRP A 153 12.06 11.40 -10.12
C TRP A 153 10.55 11.64 -10.20
N LYS A 154 9.95 11.48 -11.41
CA LYS A 154 8.49 11.58 -11.60
C LYS A 154 7.79 10.45 -10.83
N GLY A 155 8.32 9.24 -10.96
CA GLY A 155 7.85 8.08 -10.18
C GLY A 155 8.00 8.29 -8.69
N ASP A 156 9.16 8.80 -8.22
CA ASP A 156 9.42 9.04 -6.80
C ASP A 156 8.47 10.08 -6.21
N VAL A 157 8.19 11.17 -6.93
CA VAL A 157 7.17 12.17 -6.53
C VAL A 157 5.79 11.52 -6.42
N LEU A 158 5.39 10.70 -7.39
CA LEU A 158 4.11 9.97 -7.32
C LEU A 158 4.08 8.98 -6.13
N LEU A 159 5.18 8.32 -5.80
CA LEU A 159 5.28 7.45 -4.63
C LEU A 159 5.17 8.23 -3.32
N LEU A 160 5.77 9.41 -3.22
CA LEU A 160 5.57 10.32 -2.09
C LEU A 160 4.10 10.74 -1.96
N MET A 161 3.45 11.06 -3.08
CA MET A 161 2.01 11.38 -3.10
C MET A 161 1.15 10.18 -2.66
N ALA A 162 1.45 8.97 -3.14
CA ALA A 162 0.74 7.76 -2.75
C ALA A 162 0.89 7.47 -1.25
N GLY A 163 2.11 7.54 -0.71
CA GLY A 163 2.37 7.37 0.72
C GLY A 163 1.68 8.45 1.57
N THR A 164 1.73 9.71 1.14
CA THR A 164 1.05 10.82 1.80
C THR A 164 -0.47 10.60 1.83
N SER A 165 -1.05 10.27 0.69
CA SER A 165 -2.47 9.94 0.55
C SER A 165 -2.90 8.82 1.51
N TRP A 166 -2.10 7.72 1.57
CA TRP A 166 -2.37 6.61 2.49
C TRP A 166 -2.29 7.02 3.98
N GLY A 167 -1.36 7.88 4.35
CA GLY A 167 -1.26 8.42 5.70
C GLY A 167 -2.50 9.23 6.10
N PHE A 168 -2.98 10.11 5.22
CA PHE A 168 -4.23 10.87 5.43
C PHE A 168 -5.46 9.98 5.43
N PHE A 169 -5.52 8.95 4.59
CA PHE A 169 -6.59 7.95 4.61
C PHE A 169 -6.79 7.36 6.00
N GLY A 170 -5.72 6.92 6.67
CA GLY A 170 -5.78 6.39 8.03
C GLY A 170 -6.30 7.41 9.05
N ALA A 171 -5.93 8.68 8.92
CA ALA A 171 -6.41 9.76 9.79
C ALA A 171 -7.90 10.07 9.56
N PHE A 172 -8.37 10.09 8.31
CA PHE A 172 -9.79 10.29 7.99
C PHE A 172 -10.67 9.13 8.48
N LEU A 173 -10.21 7.87 8.37
CA LEU A 173 -10.94 6.74 8.94
C LEU A 173 -11.21 6.95 10.44
N ARG A 174 -10.17 7.38 11.19
CA ARG A 174 -10.29 7.65 12.62
C ARG A 174 -11.17 8.88 12.91
N ARG A 175 -10.96 9.99 12.19
CA ARG A 175 -11.73 11.22 12.37
C ARG A 175 -13.23 11.03 12.14
N TRP A 176 -13.60 10.24 11.13
CA TRP A 176 -14.97 9.98 10.78
C TRP A 176 -15.55 8.72 11.43
N GLN A 177 -14.75 8.04 12.26
CA GLN A 177 -15.12 6.80 12.97
C GLN A 177 -15.71 5.73 12.04
N VAL A 178 -15.12 5.58 10.85
CA VAL A 178 -15.62 4.66 9.83
C VAL A 178 -15.15 3.25 10.13
N PRO A 179 -16.05 2.25 10.14
CA PRO A 179 -15.69 0.86 10.41
C PRO A 179 -14.82 0.30 9.26
N ALA A 180 -13.64 -0.23 9.62
CA ALA A 180 -12.60 -0.61 8.65
C ALA A 180 -13.05 -1.66 7.63
N PHE A 181 -13.72 -2.73 8.06
CA PHE A 181 -14.15 -3.80 7.16
C PHE A 181 -15.24 -3.38 6.16
N PRO A 182 -16.38 -2.81 6.60
CA PRO A 182 -17.41 -2.35 5.69
C PRO A 182 -16.92 -1.28 4.70
N VAL A 183 -16.05 -0.36 5.14
CA VAL A 183 -15.53 0.68 4.25
C VAL A 183 -14.63 0.11 3.16
N THR A 184 -13.88 -0.97 3.44
CA THR A 184 -13.05 -1.62 2.41
C THR A 184 -13.91 -2.20 1.29
N GLY A 185 -15.03 -2.85 1.63
CA GLY A 185 -16.00 -3.31 0.64
C GLY A 185 -16.62 -2.15 -0.15
N ALA A 186 -16.99 -1.04 0.51
CA ALA A 186 -17.53 0.15 -0.16
C ALA A 186 -16.50 0.78 -1.11
N ILE A 187 -15.24 0.93 -0.68
CA ILE A 187 -14.15 1.43 -1.53
C ILE A 187 -13.93 0.52 -2.74
N ALA A 188 -13.97 -0.81 -2.55
CA ALA A 188 -13.83 -1.75 -3.65
C ALA A 188 -14.97 -1.61 -4.68
N ILE A 189 -16.23 -1.50 -4.22
CA ILE A 189 -17.39 -1.28 -5.08
C ILE A 189 -17.28 0.04 -5.84
N ILE A 190 -17.01 1.16 -5.15
CA ILE A 190 -16.92 2.47 -5.77
C ILE A 190 -15.76 2.48 -6.78
N SER A 191 -14.61 1.91 -6.42
CA SER A 191 -13.45 1.80 -7.31
C SER A 191 -13.77 0.95 -8.55
N ALA A 192 -14.46 -0.17 -8.41
CA ALA A 192 -14.87 -1.03 -9.52
C ALA A 192 -15.86 -0.28 -10.45
N VAL A 193 -16.85 0.42 -9.88
CA VAL A 193 -17.81 1.22 -10.66
C VAL A 193 -17.10 2.33 -11.45
N LEU A 194 -16.10 2.98 -10.87
CA LEU A 194 -15.36 4.06 -11.53
C LEU A 194 -14.37 3.53 -12.59
N VAL A 195 -13.66 2.43 -12.31
CA VAL A 195 -12.63 1.94 -13.23
C VAL A 195 -13.21 1.16 -14.40
N THR A 196 -14.29 0.39 -14.19
CA THR A 196 -14.83 -0.51 -15.21
C THR A 196 -15.21 0.19 -16.53
N PRO A 197 -15.98 1.31 -16.54
CA PRO A 197 -16.33 1.95 -17.80
C PRO A 197 -15.10 2.52 -18.53
N VAL A 198 -14.13 3.09 -17.82
CA VAL A 198 -12.92 3.63 -18.42
C VAL A 198 -12.04 2.52 -18.99
N TRP A 199 -11.93 1.40 -18.27
CA TRP A 199 -11.19 0.22 -18.72
C TRP A 199 -11.83 -0.42 -19.95
N LEU A 200 -13.15 -0.61 -19.96
CA LEU A 200 -13.89 -1.17 -21.10
C LEU A 200 -13.83 -0.26 -22.34
N ALA A 201 -13.78 1.05 -22.17
CA ALA A 201 -13.71 2.00 -23.29
C ALA A 201 -12.34 2.03 -23.99
N GLY A 202 -11.30 1.41 -23.43
CA GLY A 202 -9.95 1.42 -24.02
C GLY A 202 -9.13 0.17 -23.71
N PRO A 203 -8.44 0.06 -22.56
CA PRO A 203 -7.44 -0.99 -22.33
C PRO A 203 -7.99 -2.44 -22.36
N ALA A 204 -9.28 -2.66 -22.08
CA ALA A 204 -9.86 -4.00 -22.07
C ALA A 204 -9.68 -4.75 -23.39
N ALA A 205 -9.73 -4.05 -24.53
CA ALA A 205 -9.51 -4.64 -25.84
C ALA A 205 -8.09 -5.21 -25.99
N HIS A 206 -7.10 -4.55 -25.41
CA HIS A 206 -5.73 -5.04 -25.38
C HIS A 206 -5.55 -6.14 -24.32
N PHE A 207 -6.15 -5.98 -23.13
CA PHE A 207 -6.07 -6.96 -22.05
C PHE A 207 -6.46 -8.38 -22.49
N VAL A 208 -7.53 -8.52 -23.29
CA VAL A 208 -7.99 -9.84 -23.76
C VAL A 208 -7.04 -10.48 -24.79
N THR A 209 -6.12 -9.72 -25.38
CA THR A 209 -5.09 -10.26 -26.29
C THR A 209 -3.86 -10.80 -25.57
N LEU A 210 -3.68 -10.48 -24.28
CA LEU A 210 -2.59 -10.99 -23.47
C LEU A 210 -2.75 -12.50 -23.22
N PRO A 211 -1.67 -13.24 -22.92
CA PRO A 211 -1.74 -14.65 -22.54
C PRO A 211 -2.72 -14.87 -21.38
N TRP A 212 -3.64 -15.80 -21.52
CA TRP A 212 -4.69 -16.06 -20.51
C TRP A 212 -4.11 -16.43 -19.12
N GLN A 213 -2.94 -17.08 -19.09
CA GLN A 213 -2.23 -17.39 -17.84
C GLN A 213 -1.82 -16.09 -17.10
N SER A 214 -1.31 -15.10 -17.83
CA SER A 214 -0.95 -13.79 -17.27
C SER A 214 -2.18 -13.03 -16.79
N GLN A 215 -3.30 -13.10 -17.52
CA GLN A 215 -4.57 -12.51 -17.08
C GLN A 215 -5.05 -13.13 -15.78
N LEU A 216 -5.12 -14.47 -15.69
CA LEU A 216 -5.54 -15.19 -14.48
C LEU A 216 -4.58 -14.92 -13.30
N TRP A 217 -3.28 -14.94 -13.56
CA TRP A 217 -2.29 -14.59 -12.55
C TRP A 217 -2.50 -13.18 -12.00
N MET A 218 -2.75 -12.20 -12.87
CA MET A 218 -2.95 -10.81 -12.46
C MET A 218 -4.27 -10.65 -11.67
N LEU A 219 -5.35 -11.29 -12.09
CA LEU A 219 -6.61 -11.35 -11.34
C LEU A 219 -6.40 -11.95 -9.94
N PHE A 220 -5.64 -13.04 -9.84
CA PHE A 220 -5.34 -13.69 -8.57
C PHE A 220 -4.41 -12.80 -7.70
N ALA A 221 -3.30 -12.30 -8.25
CA ALA A 221 -2.31 -11.52 -7.52
C ALA A 221 -2.90 -10.19 -7.03
N GLN A 222 -3.54 -9.42 -7.91
CA GLN A 222 -4.10 -8.12 -7.55
C GLN A 222 -5.43 -8.24 -6.80
N GLY A 223 -6.35 -9.07 -7.30
CA GLY A 223 -7.71 -9.17 -6.77
C GLY A 223 -7.78 -9.98 -5.47
N VAL A 224 -7.18 -11.18 -5.46
CA VAL A 224 -7.30 -12.10 -4.32
C VAL A 224 -6.17 -11.87 -3.31
N MET A 225 -4.91 -11.99 -3.72
CA MET A 225 -3.79 -11.89 -2.78
C MET A 225 -3.68 -10.49 -2.17
N LEU A 226 -3.51 -9.47 -3.02
CA LEU A 226 -3.30 -8.08 -2.57
C LEU A 226 -4.58 -7.38 -2.15
N GLY A 227 -5.69 -7.67 -2.83
CA GLY A 227 -6.98 -7.02 -2.56
C GLY A 227 -7.70 -7.59 -1.33
N VAL A 228 -7.55 -8.88 -1.04
CA VAL A 228 -8.32 -9.57 0.01
C VAL A 228 -7.42 -10.23 1.05
N LEU A 229 -6.56 -11.18 0.65
CA LEU A 229 -5.83 -12.01 1.61
C LEU A 229 -4.87 -11.22 2.48
N ALA A 230 -4.11 -10.26 1.93
CA ALA A 230 -3.19 -9.44 2.71
C ALA A 230 -3.93 -8.69 3.82
N MET A 231 -5.11 -8.15 3.52
CA MET A 231 -5.94 -7.44 4.50
C MET A 231 -6.49 -8.38 5.57
N LEU A 232 -7.02 -9.53 5.17
CA LEU A 232 -7.53 -10.54 6.13
C LEU A 232 -6.42 -11.05 7.04
N PHE A 233 -5.25 -11.34 6.50
CA PHE A 233 -4.09 -11.79 7.25
C PHE A 233 -3.63 -10.74 8.25
N PHE A 234 -3.52 -9.49 7.82
CA PHE A 234 -3.11 -8.40 8.71
C PHE A 234 -4.13 -8.17 9.82
N THR A 235 -5.41 -8.14 9.49
CA THR A 235 -6.46 -7.92 10.49
C THR A 235 -6.50 -9.06 11.50
N ARG A 236 -6.39 -10.31 11.05
CA ARG A 236 -6.34 -11.46 11.95
C ARG A 236 -5.08 -11.44 12.82
N SER A 237 -3.95 -10.98 12.27
CA SER A 237 -2.73 -10.75 13.05
C SER A 237 -2.98 -9.71 14.16
N VAL A 238 -3.66 -8.59 13.85
CA VAL A 238 -4.02 -7.56 14.84
C VAL A 238 -4.92 -8.13 15.95
N GLU A 239 -5.90 -8.95 15.60
CA GLU A 239 -6.78 -9.61 16.59
C GLU A 239 -5.99 -10.54 17.54
N LEU A 240 -5.01 -11.27 17.01
CA LEU A 240 -4.25 -12.27 17.79
C LEU A 240 -3.08 -11.68 18.59
N LEU A 241 -2.41 -10.66 18.07
CA LEU A 241 -1.19 -10.07 18.67
C LEU A 241 -1.41 -8.70 19.30
N GLY A 242 -2.52 -8.06 18.98
CA GLY A 242 -2.75 -6.64 19.24
C GLY A 242 -2.12 -5.71 18.19
N PRO A 243 -2.60 -4.45 18.10
CA PRO A 243 -2.25 -3.53 17.01
C PRO A 243 -0.77 -3.18 16.99
N THR A 244 -0.13 -2.98 18.13
CA THR A 244 1.28 -2.59 18.22
C THR A 244 2.21 -3.66 17.64
N ARG A 245 2.02 -4.93 18.04
CA ARG A 245 2.86 -6.05 17.55
C ARG A 245 2.62 -6.32 16.06
N ALA A 246 1.36 -6.31 15.63
CA ALA A 246 1.04 -6.49 14.22
C ALA A 246 1.64 -5.37 13.34
N SER A 247 1.57 -4.10 13.78
CA SER A 247 2.18 -2.98 13.06
C SER A 247 3.71 -3.07 12.98
N THR A 248 4.35 -3.69 13.99
CA THR A 248 5.81 -3.93 13.94
C THR A 248 6.15 -4.91 12.81
N LEU A 249 5.29 -5.88 12.50
CA LEU A 249 5.53 -6.81 11.38
C LEU A 249 5.46 -6.14 10.01
N ALA A 250 4.72 -5.04 9.87
CA ALA A 250 4.66 -4.26 8.62
C ALA A 250 6.02 -3.65 8.22
N VAL A 251 6.98 -3.55 9.15
CA VAL A 251 8.37 -3.20 8.86
C VAL A 251 9.02 -4.17 7.86
N MET A 252 8.51 -5.39 7.73
CA MET A 252 9.00 -6.34 6.74
C MET A 252 8.60 -6.00 5.30
N VAL A 253 7.63 -5.12 5.08
CA VAL A 253 7.18 -4.74 3.72
C VAL A 253 8.32 -4.21 2.86
N PRO A 254 9.09 -3.18 3.26
CA PRO A 254 10.20 -2.69 2.46
C PRO A 254 11.35 -3.71 2.31
N ILE A 255 11.59 -4.55 3.33
CA ILE A 255 12.60 -5.62 3.22
C ILE A 255 12.22 -6.59 2.11
N THR A 256 10.98 -7.08 2.16
CA THR A 256 10.46 -8.03 1.16
C THR A 256 10.46 -7.40 -0.23
N ALA A 257 10.07 -6.13 -0.35
CA ALA A 257 10.06 -5.43 -1.63
C ALA A 257 11.46 -5.34 -2.25
N LEU A 258 12.48 -4.97 -1.45
CA LEU A 258 13.86 -4.89 -1.93
C LEU A 258 14.41 -6.27 -2.33
N LEU A 259 14.17 -7.29 -1.51
CA LEU A 259 14.62 -8.65 -1.82
C LEU A 259 13.96 -9.19 -3.09
N LEU A 260 12.65 -9.00 -3.24
CA LEU A 260 11.94 -9.45 -4.44
C LEU A 260 12.31 -8.61 -5.68
N ALA A 261 12.53 -7.30 -5.54
CA ALA A 261 13.01 -6.47 -6.65
C ALA A 261 14.40 -6.93 -7.12
N ALA A 262 15.30 -7.26 -6.21
CA ALA A 262 16.63 -7.75 -6.55
C ALA A 262 16.61 -9.16 -7.16
N THR A 263 15.77 -10.07 -6.65
CA THR A 263 15.79 -11.49 -7.07
C THR A 263 14.89 -11.77 -8.27
N VAL A 264 13.79 -11.05 -8.44
CA VAL A 264 12.78 -11.29 -9.50
C VAL A 264 12.96 -10.33 -10.68
N LEU A 265 13.32 -9.07 -10.40
CA LEU A 265 13.50 -8.03 -11.42
C LEU A 265 14.97 -7.70 -11.69
N GLU A 266 15.89 -8.38 -10.98
CA GLU A 266 17.34 -8.17 -11.09
C GLU A 266 17.75 -6.70 -10.86
N GLU A 267 16.95 -5.97 -10.04
CA GLU A 267 17.26 -4.58 -9.72
C GLU A 267 18.52 -4.50 -8.83
N PRO A 268 19.50 -3.62 -9.15
CA PRO A 268 20.72 -3.53 -8.37
C PRO A 268 20.44 -3.00 -6.95
N LEU A 269 20.99 -3.68 -5.94
CA LEU A 269 21.03 -3.23 -4.56
C LEU A 269 22.28 -2.38 -4.33
N THR A 270 22.15 -1.08 -4.57
CA THR A 270 23.25 -0.14 -4.33
C THR A 270 23.47 0.07 -2.83
N PRO A 271 24.68 0.48 -2.39
CA PRO A 271 24.93 0.81 -0.99
C PRO A 271 24.00 1.89 -0.46
N LEU A 272 23.58 2.83 -1.32
CA LEU A 272 22.69 3.92 -0.93
C LEU A 272 21.24 3.43 -0.72
N LYS A 273 20.76 2.51 -1.55
CA LYS A 273 19.46 1.82 -1.32
C LYS A 273 19.47 1.03 -0.01
N LEU A 274 20.54 0.30 0.26
CA LEU A 274 20.67 -0.47 1.51
C LEU A 274 20.74 0.44 2.74
N LEU A 275 21.50 1.53 2.67
CA LEU A 275 21.53 2.54 3.73
C LEU A 275 20.15 3.17 3.94
N GLY A 276 19.49 3.59 2.87
CA GLY A 276 18.16 4.19 2.91
C GLY A 276 17.13 3.25 3.51
N ALA A 277 17.14 1.98 3.10
CA ALA A 277 16.27 0.95 3.67
C ALA A 277 16.56 0.72 5.16
N GLY A 278 17.83 0.62 5.55
CA GLY A 278 18.24 0.46 6.95
C GLY A 278 17.78 1.62 7.84
N LEU A 279 17.96 2.87 7.40
CA LEU A 279 17.48 4.06 8.09
C LEU A 279 15.95 4.05 8.24
N ALA A 280 15.24 3.70 7.17
CA ALA A 280 13.81 3.67 7.19
C ALA A 280 13.25 2.56 8.12
N LEU A 281 13.87 1.38 8.13
CA LEU A 281 13.55 0.31 9.05
C LEU A 281 13.77 0.73 10.51
N ALA A 282 14.92 1.34 10.81
CA ALA A 282 15.22 1.87 12.13
C ALA A 282 14.20 2.93 12.57
N GLY A 283 13.85 3.84 11.67
CA GLY A 283 12.81 4.85 11.91
C GLY A 283 11.42 4.25 12.12
N MET A 284 11.01 3.26 11.31
CA MET A 284 9.72 2.56 11.49
C MET A 284 9.65 1.85 12.85
N LEU A 285 10.68 1.11 13.23
CA LEU A 285 10.77 0.46 14.54
C LEU A 285 10.71 1.47 15.67
N GLY A 286 11.47 2.57 15.56
CA GLY A 286 11.45 3.68 16.52
C GLY A 286 10.06 4.32 16.62
N ALA A 287 9.40 4.59 15.51
CA ALA A 287 8.07 5.20 15.51
C ALA A 287 7.01 4.31 16.18
N VAL A 288 7.10 2.98 16.03
CA VAL A 288 6.19 2.02 16.68
C VAL A 288 6.50 1.87 18.18
N THR A 289 7.78 1.77 18.56
CA THR A 289 8.18 1.51 19.95
C THR A 289 8.07 2.73 20.85
N LEU A 290 8.34 3.93 20.31
CA LEU A 290 8.31 5.19 21.06
C LEU A 290 6.90 5.79 21.23
N THR A 291 5.87 5.19 20.60
CA THR A 291 4.46 5.53 20.85
C THR A 291 3.84 4.81 22.06
N GLY A 292 4.54 3.88 22.67
CA GLY A 292 4.01 2.89 23.64
C GLY A 292 3.94 3.29 25.11
N LYS A 293 3.91 4.58 25.45
CA LYS A 293 3.65 5.00 26.86
C LYS A 293 2.62 6.14 26.86
N ARG A 294 1.36 5.78 26.86
CA ARG A 294 0.25 6.52 27.43
C ARG A 294 -0.51 5.62 28.40
#